data_cafad06a2c29693da42eba55f35a634c
#
_entry.id   cafad06a2c29693da42eba55f35a634c
#
_cell.length_a   1.000
_cell.length_b   1.000
_cell.length_c   1.000
_cell.angle_alpha   90.00
_cell.angle_beta   90.00
_cell.angle_gamma   90.00
#
_symmetry.space_group_name_H-M   'P 1'
#
loop_
_entity.id
_entity.type
_entity.pdbx_description
1 polymer ?
#
loop_
_entity_poly.entity_id
_entity_poly.type
_entity_poly.pdbx_seq_one_letter_code
_entity_poly.pdbx_strand_id
1 'polypeptide(L)'
;LEEAVDAYRAALTEYTRERVPLDWAMTQNNLGNALRVLGEREGGTERLEEAVAARRAALEVFEAAGAEHYVQVARDNLARAEALLAARRGG
;
A
#
# COMPACT_ATOMS: atom_id res chain seq x y z
N LEU A 1 -11.26 -9.81 3.81
CA LEU A 1 -10.38 -8.75 3.25
C LEU A 1 -10.88 -7.34 3.54
N GLU A 2 -12.18 -7.12 3.43
CA GLU A 2 -12.75 -5.81 3.78
C GLU A 2 -12.51 -5.50 5.25
N GLU A 3 -12.63 -6.51 6.11
CA GLU A 3 -12.34 -6.36 7.53
C GLU A 3 -10.88 -6.00 7.77
N ALA A 4 -9.97 -6.57 7.00
CA ALA A 4 -8.55 -6.25 7.10
C ALA A 4 -8.29 -4.80 6.67
N VAL A 5 -8.93 -4.36 5.59
CA VAL A 5 -8.82 -2.97 5.13
C VAL A 5 -9.29 -2.02 6.24
N ASP A 6 -10.44 -2.30 6.82
CA ASP A 6 -10.99 -1.46 7.89
C ASP A 6 -10.08 -1.44 9.12
N ALA A 7 -9.51 -2.59 9.48
CA ALA A 7 -8.59 -2.68 10.62
C ALA A 7 -7.31 -1.87 10.36
N TYR A 8 -6.75 -1.93 9.15
CA TYR A 8 -5.56 -1.16 8.81
C TYR A 8 -5.86 0.35 8.80
N ARG A 9 -7.02 0.74 8.28
CA ARG A 9 -7.43 2.16 8.29
C ARG A 9 -7.58 2.67 9.72
N ALA A 10 -8.15 1.86 10.61
CA ALA A 10 -8.28 2.20 12.02
C ALA A 10 -6.90 2.35 12.67
N ALA A 11 -5.98 1.44 12.38
CA ALA A 11 -4.63 1.51 12.91
C ALA A 11 -3.92 2.80 12.48
N LEU A 12 -4.18 3.28 11.26
CA LEU A 12 -3.56 4.49 10.74
C LEU A 12 -4.05 5.77 11.43
N THR A 13 -5.15 5.70 12.18
CA THR A 13 -5.59 6.84 12.98
C THR A 13 -4.74 6.98 14.24
N GLU A 14 -4.13 5.90 14.70
CA GLU A 14 -3.26 5.90 15.88
C GLU A 14 -1.79 5.97 15.52
N TYR A 15 -1.38 5.20 14.51
CA TYR A 15 -0.02 5.23 14.00
C TYR A 15 0.08 6.32 12.95
N THR A 16 0.63 7.45 13.34
CA THR A 16 0.79 8.57 12.40
C THR A 16 2.21 8.56 11.85
N ARG A 17 2.37 9.12 10.65
CA ARG A 17 3.67 9.24 9.99
C ARG A 17 4.67 10.00 10.85
N GLU A 18 4.20 11.01 11.58
CA GLU A 18 5.03 11.87 12.40
C GLU A 18 5.49 11.20 13.69
N ARG A 19 4.62 10.40 14.30
CA ARG A 19 4.91 9.76 15.58
C ARG A 19 5.69 8.47 15.46
N VAL A 20 5.26 7.60 14.56
CA VAL A 20 5.84 6.26 14.39
C VAL A 20 5.94 5.94 12.90
N PRO A 21 6.87 6.60 12.20
CA PRO A 21 6.93 6.51 10.74
C PRO A 21 7.06 5.09 10.19
N LEU A 22 7.88 4.24 10.79
CA LEU A 22 8.04 2.87 10.28
C LEU A 22 6.80 2.02 10.50
N ASP A 23 6.14 2.13 11.65
CA ASP A 23 4.89 1.41 11.91
C ASP A 23 3.79 1.91 10.97
N TRP A 24 3.73 3.22 10.75
CA TRP A 24 2.79 3.81 9.81
C TRP A 24 3.03 3.28 8.40
N ALA A 25 4.30 3.26 7.96
CA ALA A 25 4.66 2.79 6.62
C ALA A 25 4.36 1.30 6.44
N MET A 26 4.65 0.48 7.45
CA MET A 26 4.34 -0.95 7.40
C MET A 26 2.84 -1.18 7.32
N THR A 27 2.05 -0.40 8.05
CA THR A 27 0.59 -0.49 8.01
C THR A 27 0.06 -0.08 6.65
N GLN A 28 0.62 0.99 6.06
CA GLN A 28 0.28 1.40 4.70
C GLN A 28 0.60 0.32 3.68
N ASN A 29 1.74 -0.34 3.83
CA ASN A 29 2.13 -1.42 2.92
C ASN A 29 1.16 -2.60 3.03
N ASN A 30 0.75 -2.95 4.25
CA ASN A 30 -0.22 -4.02 4.50
C ASN A 30 -1.60 -3.66 3.94
N LEU A 31 -2.02 -2.42 4.13
CA LEU A 31 -3.26 -1.91 3.55
C LEU A 31 -3.22 -2.02 2.03
N GLY A 32 -2.10 -1.62 1.42
CA GLY A 32 -1.91 -1.74 -0.02
C GLY A 32 -2.06 -3.16 -0.51
N ASN A 33 -1.54 -4.13 0.24
CA ASN A 33 -1.64 -5.54 -0.10
C ASN A 33 -3.10 -6.01 -0.08
N ALA A 34 -3.84 -5.67 0.97
CA ALA A 34 -5.26 -6.02 1.08
C ALA A 34 -6.08 -5.36 -0.03
N LEU A 35 -5.81 -4.09 -0.33
CA LEU A 35 -6.50 -3.37 -1.39
C LEU A 35 -6.23 -3.97 -2.77
N ARG A 36 -4.99 -4.42 -3.02
CA ARG A 36 -4.65 -5.08 -4.27
C ARG A 36 -5.46 -6.36 -4.47
N VAL A 37 -5.55 -7.18 -3.42
CA VAL A 37 -6.31 -8.43 -3.50
C VAL A 37 -7.79 -8.16 -3.74
N LEU A 38 -8.36 -7.17 -3.05
CA LEU A 38 -9.75 -6.76 -3.30
C LEU A 38 -9.94 -6.24 -4.72
N GLY A 39 -8.99 -5.44 -5.19
CA GLY A 39 -9.02 -4.91 -6.55
C GLY A 39 -9.02 -5.99 -7.60
N GLU A 40 -8.24 -7.05 -7.39
CA GLU A 40 -8.21 -8.19 -8.30
C GLU A 40 -9.56 -8.89 -8.36
N ARG A 41 -10.25 -8.99 -7.23
CA ARG A 41 -11.56 -9.64 -7.15
C ARG A 41 -12.69 -8.81 -7.73
N GLU A 42 -12.66 -7.51 -7.46
CA GLU A 42 -13.77 -6.61 -7.85
C GLU A 42 -13.75 -6.22 -9.32
N GLY A 43 -12.58 -6.21 -9.92
CA GLY A 43 -12.46 -5.93 -11.34
C GLY A 43 -12.39 -4.45 -11.74
N GLY A 44 -12.63 -3.53 -10.82
CA GLY A 44 -12.50 -2.10 -11.08
C GLY A 44 -11.07 -1.60 -10.88
N THR A 45 -10.87 -0.28 -10.97
CA THR A 45 -9.56 0.33 -10.77
C THR A 45 -9.41 1.02 -9.42
N GLU A 46 -10.53 1.30 -8.73
CA GLU A 46 -10.52 2.10 -7.50
C GLU A 46 -9.64 1.53 -6.40
N ARG A 47 -9.78 0.25 -6.11
CA ARG A 47 -8.98 -0.41 -5.06
C ARG A 47 -7.50 -0.47 -5.46
N LEU A 48 -7.23 -0.67 -6.75
CA LEU A 48 -5.84 -0.69 -7.23
C LEU A 48 -5.20 0.68 -7.16
N GLU A 49 -5.96 1.74 -7.43
CA GLU A 49 -5.48 3.11 -7.27
C GLU A 49 -5.14 3.42 -5.82
N GLU A 50 -6.00 3.01 -4.89
CA GLU A 50 -5.74 3.17 -3.47
C GLU A 50 -4.51 2.36 -3.05
N ALA A 51 -4.36 1.14 -3.59
CA ALA A 51 -3.20 0.29 -3.28
C ALA A 51 -1.90 0.95 -3.72
N VAL A 52 -1.88 1.52 -4.92
CA VAL A 52 -0.70 2.23 -5.43
C VAL A 52 -0.38 3.43 -4.53
N ALA A 53 -1.38 4.21 -4.16
CA ALA A 53 -1.18 5.37 -3.29
C ALA A 53 -0.61 4.96 -1.92
N ALA A 54 -1.15 3.91 -1.32
CA ALA A 54 -0.68 3.43 -0.02
C ALA A 54 0.76 2.94 -0.10
N ARG A 55 1.11 2.22 -1.14
CA ARG A 55 2.47 1.70 -1.31
C ARG A 55 3.48 2.80 -1.59
N ARG A 56 3.12 3.82 -2.38
CA ARG A 56 3.99 4.98 -2.60
C ARG A 56 4.26 5.72 -1.31
N ALA A 57 3.24 5.91 -0.49
CA ALA A 57 3.39 6.58 0.80
C ALA A 57 4.33 5.79 1.71
N ALA A 58 4.19 4.46 1.75
CA ALA A 58 5.07 3.61 2.53
C ALA A 58 6.53 3.70 2.03
N LEU A 59 6.71 3.65 0.71
CA LEU A 59 8.04 3.70 0.10
C LEU A 59 8.77 5.00 0.46
N GLU A 60 8.09 6.13 0.41
CA GLU A 60 8.68 7.42 0.79
C GLU A 60 9.27 7.38 2.19
N VAL A 61 8.52 6.81 3.14
CA VAL A 61 8.96 6.74 4.53
C VAL A 61 10.14 5.77 4.69
N PHE A 62 10.06 4.61 4.04
CA PHE A 62 11.15 3.65 4.08
C PHE A 62 12.44 4.22 3.49
N GLU A 63 12.34 4.97 2.39
CA GLU A 63 13.50 5.64 1.78
C GLU A 63 14.08 6.70 2.71
N ALA A 64 13.22 7.53 3.29
CA ALA A 64 13.66 8.57 4.21
C ALA A 64 14.34 7.99 5.46
N ALA A 65 13.90 6.82 5.91
CA ALA A 65 14.46 6.14 7.07
C ALA A 65 15.71 5.32 6.75
N GLY A 66 16.05 5.16 5.46
CA GLY A 66 17.18 4.32 5.06
C GLY A 66 16.96 2.84 5.30
N ALA A 67 15.72 2.40 5.36
CA ALA A 67 15.36 1.01 5.65
C ALA A 67 15.42 0.16 4.37
N GLU A 68 16.62 -0.13 3.89
CA GLU A 68 16.87 -0.72 2.57
C GLU A 68 16.07 -1.99 2.26
N HIS A 69 15.95 -2.89 3.23
CA HIS A 69 15.19 -4.12 3.03
C HIS A 69 13.72 -3.80 2.70
N TYR A 70 13.12 -2.89 3.47
CA TYR A 70 11.73 -2.50 3.26
C TYR A 70 11.55 -1.69 1.99
N VAL A 71 12.57 -0.89 1.63
CA VAL A 71 12.55 -0.14 0.35
C VAL A 71 12.45 -1.12 -0.82
N GLN A 72 13.25 -2.17 -0.81
CA GLN A 72 13.24 -3.16 -1.90
C GLN A 72 11.89 -3.85 -2.00
N VAL A 73 11.35 -4.31 -0.87
CA VAL A 73 10.04 -4.98 -0.82
C VAL A 73 8.94 -4.02 -1.29
N ALA A 74 8.97 -2.78 -0.82
CA ALA A 74 7.97 -1.78 -1.19
C ALA A 74 8.02 -1.44 -2.68
N ARG A 75 9.20 -1.32 -3.25
CA ARG A 75 9.37 -1.09 -4.69
C ARG A 75 8.80 -2.21 -5.53
N ASP A 76 9.09 -3.46 -5.14
CA ASP A 76 8.59 -4.63 -5.86
C ASP A 76 7.07 -4.70 -5.79
N ASN A 77 6.52 -4.46 -4.62
CA ASN A 77 5.07 -4.46 -4.42
C ASN A 77 4.39 -3.33 -5.19
N LEU A 78 5.00 -2.14 -5.17
CA LEU A 78 4.48 -1.00 -5.92
C LEU A 78 4.47 -1.28 -7.41
N ALA A 79 5.56 -1.84 -7.94
CA ALA A 79 5.64 -2.18 -9.37
C ALA A 79 4.53 -3.15 -9.78
N ARG A 80 4.23 -4.14 -8.94
CA ARG A 80 3.13 -5.09 -9.22
C ARG A 80 1.78 -4.41 -9.24
N ALA A 81 1.54 -3.53 -8.27
CA ALA A 81 0.27 -2.80 -8.19
C ALA A 81 0.10 -1.89 -9.39
N GLU A 82 1.17 -1.20 -9.78
CA GLU A 82 1.16 -0.32 -10.95
C GLU A 82 0.92 -1.10 -12.24
N ALA A 83 1.54 -2.28 -12.37
CA ALA A 83 1.35 -3.13 -13.54
C ALA A 83 -0.10 -3.62 -13.66
N LEU A 84 -0.70 -4.03 -12.54
CA LEU A 84 -2.10 -4.45 -12.53
C LEU A 84 -3.03 -3.30 -12.89
N LEU A 85 -2.77 -2.12 -12.37
CA LEU A 85 -3.57 -0.94 -12.65
C LEU A 85 -3.47 -0.56 -14.12
N ALA A 86 -2.26 -0.56 -14.67
CA ALA A 86 -2.03 -0.27 -16.09
C ALA A 86 -2.75 -1.27 -16.98
N ALA A 87 -2.70 -2.55 -16.64
CA ALA A 87 -3.38 -3.60 -17.41
C ALA A 87 -4.90 -3.39 -17.40
N ARG A 88 -5.48 -3.00 -16.27
CA ARG A 88 -6.90 -2.70 -16.13
C ARG A 88 -7.32 -1.52 -16.99
N ARG A 89 -6.51 -0.47 -16.99
CA ARG A 89 -6.78 0.75 -17.74
C ARG A 89 -6.58 0.56 -19.24
N GLY A 90 -5.61 -0.25 -19.61
CA GLY A 90 -5.30 -0.52 -21.01
C GLY A 90 -6.21 -1.55 -21.65
N GLY A 91 -6.84 -2.34 -20.82
CA GLY A 91 -7.71 -3.41 -21.29
C GLY A 91 -9.16 -3.06 -21.24
#